data_757275c905723e3d8a72d18760891052
#
_entry.id   757275c905723e3d8a72d18760891052
#
_cell.length_a   1.000
_cell.length_b   1.000
_cell.length_c   1.000
_cell.angle_alpha   90.00
_cell.angle_beta   90.00
_cell.angle_gamma   90.00
#
_symmetry.space_group_name_H-M   'P 1'
#
loop_
_entity.id
_entity.type
_entity.pdbx_description
1 polymer ?
#
loop_
_entity_poly.entity_id
_entity_poly.type
_entity_poly.pdbx_seq_one_letter_code
_entity_poly.pdbx_strand_id
1 'polypeptide(L)'
;MADWFSASEHPAALPSQRTWRIVSTVTIALSLWASPSLAKDPFRTASPHAIGDKTEAAFRSIFEQGNYKNAASALSQAESGEPLAFALKASLAYSNWQGESDQSKKQAASDSFKGYATQTRESAEQLLKTDPLRGNLYLAVGNFLEGAYVVSTQGVIRGTPQALGKLQQAFKYLDEAEKIDAKDPELNLLKGYIDLLLAVNVSLPLSSPTQAIERLEKYASPRYLAYRGLALGYRDLNQPDKALQAINQAIAAAPKNPELSYLKAQILVRQGNNKEGIALFEKALSQKDQLPSGIVSQIQRELARTQRRVQNVGR
;
A
#
# COMPACT_ATOMS: atom_id res chain seq x y z
N MET A 1 -35.30 15.16 3.48
CA MET A 1 -36.16 16.07 2.73
C MET A 1 -35.69 15.92 1.28
N ALA A 2 -36.22 14.96 0.61
CA ALA A 2 -37.54 14.96 -0.05
C ALA A 2 -37.55 15.82 -1.29
N ASP A 3 -37.65 15.05 -2.36
CA ASP A 3 -38.47 15.26 -3.53
C ASP A 3 -38.20 16.44 -4.47
N TRP A 4 -37.91 16.07 -5.69
CA TRP A 4 -38.56 16.67 -6.86
C TRP A 4 -38.62 15.68 -8.02
N PHE A 5 -39.68 14.87 -8.03
CA PHE A 5 -40.34 14.36 -9.23
C PHE A 5 -41.53 15.25 -9.49
N SER A 6 -41.75 15.69 -10.73
CA SER A 6 -43.09 15.75 -11.27
C SER A 6 -43.06 15.94 -12.78
N ALA A 7 -43.77 15.05 -13.41
CA ALA A 7 -44.06 14.94 -14.85
C ALA A 7 -45.12 15.93 -15.33
N SER A 8 -45.21 16.20 -16.61
CA SER A 8 -46.45 16.30 -17.39
C SER A 8 -46.19 16.20 -18.89
N GLU A 9 -46.71 15.30 -19.41
CA GLU A 9 -47.34 14.75 -20.61
C GLU A 9 -47.94 15.75 -21.61
N HIS A 10 -47.73 15.56 -22.86
CA HIS A 10 -48.49 15.12 -24.05
C HIS A 10 -48.78 16.21 -25.11
N PRO A 11 -49.30 15.86 -26.33
CA PRO A 11 -48.74 14.94 -27.34
C PRO A 11 -48.79 15.48 -28.81
N ALA A 12 -48.18 14.65 -29.70
CA ALA A 12 -48.61 14.39 -31.10
C ALA A 12 -48.58 15.47 -32.20
N ALA A 13 -47.88 15.17 -33.27
CA ALA A 13 -48.37 14.85 -34.59
C ALA A 13 -47.23 14.68 -35.62
N LEU A 14 -47.19 13.52 -36.26
CA LEU A 14 -46.65 13.30 -37.62
C LEU A 14 -47.65 13.84 -38.64
N PRO A 15 -47.33 14.16 -39.93
CA PRO A 15 -46.73 13.21 -40.86
C PRO A 15 -45.88 13.77 -42.03
N SER A 16 -45.40 12.81 -42.82
CA SER A 16 -45.14 12.70 -44.28
C SER A 16 -43.80 13.16 -44.83
N GLN A 17 -43.03 12.21 -45.20
CA GLN A 17 -42.66 11.59 -46.49
C GLN A 17 -42.09 12.48 -47.58
N ARG A 18 -40.99 11.97 -48.13
CA ARG A 18 -40.35 12.17 -49.46
C ARG A 18 -39.22 13.21 -49.44
N THR A 19 -38.03 12.97 -49.95
CA THR A 19 -37.48 12.03 -50.93
C THR A 19 -35.97 12.10 -50.92
N TRP A 20 -35.32 10.97 -51.02
CA TRP A 20 -34.18 10.56 -51.85
C TRP A 20 -32.85 11.34 -51.93
N ARG A 21 -31.83 10.55 -51.54
CA ARG A 21 -30.49 10.43 -52.14
C ARG A 21 -29.52 11.60 -51.94
N ILE A 22 -28.53 11.35 -51.10
CA ILE A 22 -27.17 11.09 -51.63
C ILE A 22 -26.46 10.24 -50.56
N VAL A 23 -26.06 9.04 -50.99
CA VAL A 23 -25.11 8.20 -50.30
C VAL A 23 -23.76 8.90 -50.34
N SER A 24 -23.34 9.46 -49.27
CA SER A 24 -21.94 9.75 -49.04
C SER A 24 -21.54 8.94 -47.82
N THR A 25 -20.98 7.79 -48.11
CA THR A 25 -20.27 6.92 -47.14
C THR A 25 -19.06 7.71 -46.64
N VAL A 26 -19.27 8.55 -45.64
CA VAL A 26 -18.18 8.96 -44.78
C VAL A 26 -18.05 7.87 -43.76
N THR A 27 -17.26 6.88 -44.10
CA THR A 27 -16.66 5.96 -43.12
C THR A 27 -15.76 6.85 -42.28
N ILE A 28 -16.35 7.45 -41.23
CA ILE A 28 -15.57 7.93 -40.11
C ILE A 28 -15.05 6.61 -39.47
N ALA A 29 -13.85 6.23 -39.89
CA ALA A 29 -13.00 5.44 -39.06
C ALA A 29 -12.86 6.21 -37.75
N LEU A 30 -13.76 5.94 -36.81
CA LEU A 30 -13.48 6.08 -35.39
C LEU A 30 -12.32 5.13 -35.14
N SER A 31 -11.12 5.54 -35.52
CA SER A 31 -9.94 5.13 -34.84
C SER A 31 -10.25 5.47 -33.38
N LEU A 32 -10.66 4.45 -32.64
CA LEU A 32 -10.48 4.38 -31.21
C LEU A 32 -8.98 4.61 -30.99
N TRP A 33 -8.62 5.87 -30.93
CA TRP A 33 -7.50 6.28 -30.16
C TRP A 33 -7.92 5.91 -28.74
N ALA A 34 -7.68 4.66 -28.36
CA ALA A 34 -7.43 4.36 -26.98
C ALA A 34 -6.26 5.28 -26.65
N SER A 35 -6.58 6.50 -26.19
CA SER A 35 -5.64 7.29 -25.44
C SER A 35 -5.09 6.30 -24.45
N PRO A 36 -3.76 6.03 -24.43
CA PRO A 36 -3.22 5.24 -23.35
C PRO A 36 -3.79 5.91 -22.10
N SER A 37 -4.64 5.20 -21.37
CA SER A 37 -5.09 5.64 -20.06
C SER A 37 -3.78 5.94 -19.36
N LEU A 38 -3.47 7.23 -19.16
CA LEU A 38 -2.30 7.62 -18.41
C LEU A 38 -2.51 6.98 -17.06
N ALA A 39 -1.80 5.88 -16.82
CA ALA A 39 -1.86 5.17 -15.56
C ALA A 39 -1.67 6.24 -14.49
N LYS A 40 -2.68 6.37 -13.62
CA LYS A 40 -2.68 7.43 -12.62
C LYS A 40 -1.67 7.04 -11.58
N ASP A 41 -0.56 7.73 -11.54
CA ASP A 41 0.45 7.58 -10.49
C ASP A 41 -0.23 7.73 -9.12
N PRO A 42 -0.21 6.70 -8.25
CA PRO A 42 -0.91 6.76 -6.97
C PRO A 42 -0.25 7.74 -5.99
N PHE A 43 0.96 8.20 -6.29
CA PHE A 43 1.73 9.09 -5.43
C PHE A 43 1.64 10.56 -5.85
N ARG A 44 1.58 10.83 -7.17
CA ARG A 44 1.68 12.18 -7.74
C ARG A 44 0.44 12.53 -8.54
N THR A 45 -0.20 13.64 -8.19
CA THR A 45 -1.32 14.20 -8.95
C THR A 45 -0.85 15.19 -10.00
N ALA A 46 0.24 15.91 -9.70
CA ALA A 46 0.93 16.77 -10.66
C ALA A 46 2.16 16.02 -11.20
N SER A 47 2.38 16.05 -12.51
CA SER A 47 3.49 15.35 -13.18
C SER A 47 3.57 13.85 -12.84
N PRO A 48 2.50 13.07 -13.11
CA PRO A 48 2.48 11.65 -12.80
C PRO A 48 3.54 10.91 -13.63
N HIS A 49 4.21 9.94 -13.00
CA HIS A 49 5.10 9.02 -13.68
C HIS A 49 4.31 7.90 -14.38
N ALA A 50 4.90 7.30 -15.39
CA ALA A 50 4.30 6.18 -16.09
C ALA A 50 4.35 4.92 -15.22
N ILE A 51 3.25 4.64 -14.54
CA ILE A 51 3.00 3.39 -13.80
C ILE A 51 1.89 2.65 -14.53
N GLY A 52 2.03 1.37 -14.77
CA GLY A 52 1.05 0.59 -15.52
C GLY A 52 -0.28 0.43 -14.78
N ASP A 53 -1.37 0.37 -15.53
CA ASP A 53 -2.74 0.29 -14.98
C ASP A 53 -2.94 -0.89 -14.04
N LYS A 54 -2.32 -2.03 -14.32
CA LYS A 54 -2.43 -3.24 -13.49
C LYS A 54 -1.62 -3.10 -12.19
N THR A 55 -0.48 -2.47 -12.27
CA THR A 55 0.34 -2.15 -11.10
C THR A 55 -0.37 -1.14 -10.19
N GLU A 56 -0.94 -0.07 -10.76
CA GLU A 56 -1.75 0.90 -9.99
C GLU A 56 -2.96 0.22 -9.33
N ALA A 57 -3.70 -0.60 -10.08
CA ALA A 57 -4.86 -1.32 -9.56
C ALA A 57 -4.48 -2.26 -8.39
N ALA A 58 -3.33 -2.93 -8.48
CA ALA A 58 -2.81 -3.75 -7.41
C ALA A 58 -2.43 -2.92 -6.18
N PHE A 59 -1.73 -1.80 -6.38
CA PHE A 59 -1.38 -0.87 -5.31
C PHE A 59 -2.60 -0.38 -4.54
N ARG A 60 -3.62 0.10 -5.26
CA ARG A 60 -4.87 0.54 -4.63
C ARG A 60 -5.62 -0.59 -3.94
N SER A 61 -5.62 -1.78 -4.54
CA SER A 61 -6.26 -2.96 -3.93
C SER A 61 -5.62 -3.30 -2.57
N ILE A 62 -4.29 -3.25 -2.44
CA ILE A 62 -3.62 -3.51 -1.17
C ILE A 62 -3.86 -2.35 -0.18
N PHE A 63 -3.46 -1.15 -0.55
CA PHE A 63 -3.26 -0.08 0.41
C PHE A 63 -4.50 0.78 0.65
N GLU A 64 -5.38 0.93 -0.34
CA GLU A 64 -6.61 1.69 -0.20
C GLU A 64 -7.79 0.80 0.23
N GLN A 65 -7.82 -0.46 -0.26
CA GLN A 65 -8.95 -1.37 -0.03
C GLN A 65 -8.64 -2.50 0.95
N GLY A 66 -7.37 -2.83 1.19
CA GLY A 66 -6.96 -4.01 1.97
C GLY A 66 -7.35 -5.33 1.31
N ASN A 67 -7.49 -5.34 -0.02
CA ASN A 67 -7.92 -6.50 -0.79
C ASN A 67 -6.74 -7.16 -1.51
N TYR A 68 -6.07 -8.05 -0.79
CA TYR A 68 -4.88 -8.76 -1.28
C TYR A 68 -5.21 -9.76 -2.39
N LYS A 69 -6.42 -10.31 -2.39
CA LYS A 69 -6.88 -11.23 -3.44
C LYS A 69 -7.00 -10.52 -4.79
N ASN A 70 -7.62 -9.36 -4.82
CA ASN A 70 -7.73 -8.54 -6.03
C ASN A 70 -6.35 -8.05 -6.48
N ALA A 71 -5.49 -7.69 -5.54
CA ALA A 71 -4.12 -7.28 -5.83
C ALA A 71 -3.33 -8.40 -6.51
N ALA A 72 -3.40 -9.63 -6.00
CA ALA A 72 -2.74 -10.79 -6.60
C ALA A 72 -3.22 -11.03 -8.04
N SER A 73 -4.53 -10.89 -8.29
CA SER A 73 -5.11 -11.00 -9.64
C SER A 73 -4.59 -9.89 -10.57
N ALA A 74 -4.51 -8.65 -10.12
CA ALA A 74 -3.97 -7.55 -10.92
C ALA A 74 -2.47 -7.74 -11.20
N LEU A 75 -1.69 -8.17 -10.18
CA LEU A 75 -0.26 -8.40 -10.31
C LEU A 75 0.09 -9.58 -11.24
N SER A 76 -0.81 -10.54 -11.43
CA SER A 76 -0.59 -11.61 -12.42
C SER A 76 -0.57 -11.10 -13.87
N GLN A 77 -1.12 -9.91 -14.09
CA GLN A 77 -1.20 -9.23 -15.38
C GLN A 77 -0.42 -7.90 -15.38
N ALA A 78 0.39 -7.66 -14.35
CA ALA A 78 1.14 -6.40 -14.23
C ALA A 78 2.22 -6.29 -15.29
N GLU A 79 2.57 -5.07 -15.59
CA GLU A 79 3.51 -4.67 -16.63
C GLU A 79 4.90 -5.27 -16.34
N SER A 80 5.49 -5.83 -17.40
CA SER A 80 6.83 -6.40 -17.33
C SER A 80 7.86 -5.28 -17.17
N GLY A 81 8.73 -5.39 -16.18
CA GLY A 81 9.77 -4.39 -15.92
C GLY A 81 9.36 -3.23 -15.01
N GLU A 82 8.11 -3.20 -14.50
CA GLU A 82 7.68 -2.20 -13.52
C GLU A 82 8.15 -2.59 -12.10
N PRO A 83 9.10 -1.84 -11.50
CA PRO A 83 9.66 -2.21 -10.20
C PRO A 83 8.64 -2.18 -9.05
N LEU A 84 7.65 -1.28 -9.08
CA LEU A 84 6.56 -1.27 -8.11
C LEU A 84 5.78 -2.59 -8.15
N ALA A 85 5.51 -3.15 -9.33
CA ALA A 85 4.83 -4.43 -9.45
C ALA A 85 5.61 -5.56 -8.76
N PHE A 86 6.92 -5.60 -8.95
CA PHE A 86 7.77 -6.60 -8.29
C PHE A 86 7.85 -6.38 -6.78
N ALA A 87 7.93 -5.14 -6.32
CA ALA A 87 7.89 -4.81 -4.89
C ALA A 87 6.57 -5.26 -4.23
N LEU A 88 5.44 -5.06 -4.91
CA LEU A 88 4.14 -5.54 -4.44
C LEU A 88 4.06 -7.08 -4.44
N LYS A 89 4.57 -7.75 -5.49
CA LYS A 89 4.68 -9.22 -5.52
C LYS A 89 5.56 -9.75 -4.39
N ALA A 90 6.68 -9.08 -4.10
CA ALA A 90 7.55 -9.42 -2.97
C ALA A 90 6.79 -9.30 -1.63
N SER A 91 6.02 -8.23 -1.43
CA SER A 91 5.22 -8.03 -0.23
C SER A 91 4.15 -9.11 -0.05
N LEU A 92 3.48 -9.53 -1.13
CA LEU A 92 2.52 -10.64 -1.10
C LEU A 92 3.21 -11.98 -0.77
N ALA A 93 4.35 -12.26 -1.40
CA ALA A 93 5.12 -13.47 -1.15
C ALA A 93 5.60 -13.53 0.30
N TYR A 94 6.07 -12.40 0.86
CA TYR A 94 6.43 -12.29 2.26
C TYR A 94 5.24 -12.58 3.20
N SER A 95 4.08 -11.98 2.92
CA SER A 95 2.87 -12.22 3.72
C SER A 95 2.42 -13.67 3.67
N ASN A 96 2.49 -14.31 2.51
CA ASN A 96 2.18 -15.73 2.35
C ASN A 96 3.18 -16.60 3.11
N TRP A 97 4.47 -16.30 3.01
CA TRP A 97 5.53 -17.00 3.73
C TRP A 97 5.33 -16.96 5.25
N GLN A 98 5.00 -15.79 5.80
CA GLN A 98 4.76 -15.62 7.24
C GLN A 98 3.49 -16.35 7.74
N GLY A 99 2.49 -16.51 6.88
CA GLY A 99 1.22 -17.15 7.23
C GLY A 99 1.14 -18.64 6.92
N GLU A 100 2.14 -19.21 6.22
CA GLU A 100 2.10 -20.60 5.77
C GLU A 100 2.69 -21.56 6.80
N SER A 101 1.96 -22.65 7.04
CA SER A 101 2.36 -23.75 7.95
C SER A 101 2.93 -24.96 7.21
N ASP A 102 2.53 -25.17 5.94
CA ASP A 102 3.09 -26.23 5.09
C ASP A 102 4.52 -25.87 4.68
N GLN A 103 5.47 -26.75 4.98
CA GLN A 103 6.89 -26.45 4.78
C GLN A 103 7.25 -26.27 3.29
N SER A 104 6.65 -27.03 2.39
CA SER A 104 6.92 -26.93 0.95
C SER A 104 6.40 -25.61 0.39
N LYS A 105 5.17 -25.24 0.72
CA LYS A 105 4.57 -23.95 0.32
C LYS A 105 5.29 -22.78 0.95
N LYS A 106 5.71 -22.93 2.20
CA LYS A 106 6.51 -21.92 2.90
C LYS A 106 7.83 -21.66 2.20
N GLN A 107 8.54 -22.73 1.78
CA GLN A 107 9.77 -22.60 1.02
C GLN A 107 9.52 -21.92 -0.33
N ALA A 108 8.49 -22.34 -1.08
CA ALA A 108 8.13 -21.71 -2.35
C ALA A 108 7.81 -20.21 -2.21
N ALA A 109 7.10 -19.83 -1.13
CA ALA A 109 6.81 -18.43 -0.85
C ALA A 109 8.08 -17.63 -0.49
N SER A 110 9.00 -18.23 0.26
CA SER A 110 10.31 -17.64 0.58
C SER A 110 11.16 -17.42 -0.67
N ASP A 111 11.21 -18.41 -1.58
CA ASP A 111 11.94 -18.32 -2.84
C ASP A 111 11.31 -17.26 -3.77
N SER A 112 9.98 -17.19 -3.80
CA SER A 112 9.25 -16.15 -4.52
C SER A 112 9.57 -14.75 -3.97
N PHE A 113 9.60 -14.59 -2.65
CA PHE A 113 9.97 -13.32 -2.01
C PHE A 113 11.39 -12.88 -2.42
N LYS A 114 12.37 -13.79 -2.33
CA LYS A 114 13.73 -13.53 -2.78
C LYS A 114 13.78 -13.11 -4.25
N GLY A 115 13.13 -13.89 -5.12
CA GLY A 115 13.10 -13.63 -6.56
C GLY A 115 12.51 -12.25 -6.89
N TYR A 116 11.37 -11.89 -6.29
CA TYR A 116 10.75 -10.60 -6.53
C TYR A 116 11.53 -9.43 -5.91
N ALA A 117 12.19 -9.60 -4.78
CA ALA A 117 13.10 -8.59 -4.22
C ALA A 117 14.25 -8.28 -5.19
N THR A 118 14.86 -9.31 -5.77
CA THR A 118 15.91 -9.16 -6.80
C THR A 118 15.36 -8.51 -8.06
N GLN A 119 14.20 -8.94 -8.56
CA GLN A 119 13.56 -8.34 -9.75
C GLN A 119 13.20 -6.87 -9.53
N THR A 120 12.79 -6.49 -8.32
CA THR A 120 12.57 -5.06 -7.96
C THR A 120 13.83 -4.25 -8.19
N ARG A 121 14.98 -4.73 -7.72
CA ARG A 121 16.27 -4.04 -7.89
C ARG A 121 16.71 -4.00 -9.35
N GLU A 122 16.65 -5.13 -10.06
CA GLU A 122 17.08 -5.23 -11.45
C GLU A 122 16.24 -4.38 -12.41
N SER A 123 14.91 -4.36 -12.23
CA SER A 123 14.03 -3.49 -13.01
C SER A 123 14.26 -2.00 -12.69
N ALA A 124 14.57 -1.68 -11.44
CA ALA A 124 14.91 -0.32 -11.03
C ALA A 124 16.23 0.16 -11.66
N GLU A 125 17.24 -0.72 -11.83
CA GLU A 125 18.48 -0.42 -12.55
C GLU A 125 18.21 -0.03 -14.01
N GLN A 126 17.25 -0.67 -14.66
CA GLN A 126 16.85 -0.28 -16.02
C GLN A 126 16.09 1.04 -16.03
N LEU A 127 15.24 1.27 -15.03
CA LEU A 127 14.44 2.49 -14.91
C LEU A 127 15.31 3.74 -14.68
N LEU A 128 16.49 3.62 -14.08
CA LEU A 128 17.44 4.74 -13.90
C LEU A 128 17.73 5.53 -15.19
N LYS A 129 17.65 4.88 -16.36
CA LYS A 129 17.96 5.49 -17.64
C LYS A 129 16.89 6.46 -18.12
N THR A 130 15.65 6.23 -17.73
CA THR A 130 14.48 6.98 -18.23
C THR A 130 13.78 7.76 -17.12
N ASP A 131 13.85 7.27 -15.88
CA ASP A 131 13.29 7.90 -14.70
C ASP A 131 14.26 7.73 -13.51
N PRO A 132 15.28 8.60 -13.40
CA PRO A 132 16.29 8.49 -12.35
C PRO A 132 15.73 8.59 -10.93
N LEU A 133 14.65 9.37 -10.73
CA LEU A 133 14.02 9.49 -9.42
C LEU A 133 13.44 8.14 -8.98
N ARG A 134 12.53 7.57 -9.75
CA ARG A 134 11.93 6.28 -9.43
C ARG A 134 12.94 5.13 -9.49
N GLY A 135 13.91 5.18 -10.41
CA GLY A 135 15.00 4.21 -10.45
C GLY A 135 15.72 4.12 -9.11
N ASN A 136 16.12 5.27 -8.54
CA ASN A 136 16.75 5.31 -7.22
C ASN A 136 15.80 4.87 -6.10
N LEU A 137 14.53 5.29 -6.11
CA LEU A 137 13.55 4.85 -5.12
C LEU A 137 13.40 3.33 -5.09
N TYR A 138 13.28 2.69 -6.24
CA TYR A 138 13.10 1.23 -6.30
C TYR A 138 14.39 0.43 -6.16
N LEU A 139 15.56 1.02 -6.43
CA LEU A 139 16.83 0.46 -5.99
C LEU A 139 16.92 0.41 -4.45
N ALA A 140 16.45 1.46 -3.79
CA ALA A 140 16.37 1.47 -2.34
C ALA A 140 15.39 0.40 -1.82
N VAL A 141 14.19 0.31 -2.41
CA VAL A 141 13.18 -0.69 -2.05
C VAL A 141 13.71 -2.12 -2.26
N GLY A 142 14.32 -2.40 -3.41
CA GLY A 142 14.88 -3.72 -3.72
C GLY A 142 15.97 -4.13 -2.71
N ASN A 143 16.90 -3.23 -2.39
CA ASN A 143 17.92 -3.50 -1.38
C ASN A 143 17.31 -3.71 0.02
N PHE A 144 16.30 -2.92 0.39
CA PHE A 144 15.59 -3.10 1.65
C PHE A 144 14.90 -4.47 1.73
N LEU A 145 14.21 -4.91 0.68
CA LEU A 145 13.55 -6.20 0.59
C LEU A 145 14.56 -7.37 0.65
N GLU A 146 15.69 -7.25 -0.07
CA GLU A 146 16.79 -8.23 -0.01
C GLU A 146 17.37 -8.33 1.42
N GLY A 147 17.56 -7.20 2.10
CA GLY A 147 17.98 -7.16 3.51
C GLY A 147 16.97 -7.82 4.44
N ALA A 148 15.69 -7.53 4.25
CA ALA A 148 14.60 -8.17 4.99
C ALA A 148 14.56 -9.69 4.79
N TYR A 149 14.79 -10.17 3.55
CA TYR A 149 14.92 -11.60 3.26
C TYR A 149 16.06 -12.23 4.06
N VAL A 150 17.23 -11.61 4.07
CA VAL A 150 18.41 -12.11 4.79
C VAL A 150 18.13 -12.28 6.29
N VAL A 151 17.60 -11.23 6.94
CA VAL A 151 17.26 -11.30 8.38
C VAL A 151 16.21 -12.36 8.66
N SER A 152 15.21 -12.46 7.80
CA SER A 152 14.10 -13.38 8.00
C SER A 152 14.48 -14.86 7.81
N THR A 153 15.49 -15.15 6.99
CA THR A 153 15.94 -16.53 6.71
C THR A 153 17.12 -16.96 7.58
N GLN A 154 18.06 -16.05 7.86
CA GLN A 154 19.28 -16.35 8.63
C GLN A 154 19.14 -16.01 10.12
N GLY A 155 18.06 -15.32 10.49
CA GLY A 155 17.85 -14.77 11.82
C GLY A 155 18.67 -13.51 12.09
N VAL A 156 18.35 -12.82 13.19
CA VAL A 156 18.95 -11.52 13.52
C VAL A 156 20.47 -11.60 13.66
N ILE A 157 20.99 -12.61 14.37
CA ILE A 157 22.42 -12.68 14.70
C ILE A 157 23.29 -12.88 13.44
N ARG A 158 22.92 -13.81 12.56
CA ARG A 158 23.73 -14.16 11.37
C ARG A 158 23.46 -13.24 10.19
N GLY A 159 22.22 -12.81 10.04
CA GLY A 159 21.78 -11.97 8.92
C GLY A 159 22.13 -10.49 9.06
N THR A 160 22.34 -9.98 10.29
CA THR A 160 22.54 -8.54 10.53
C THR A 160 23.68 -7.92 9.71
N PRO A 161 24.89 -8.48 9.61
CA PRO A 161 25.97 -7.83 8.84
C PRO A 161 25.60 -7.65 7.37
N GLN A 162 25.04 -8.68 6.74
CA GLN A 162 24.63 -8.61 5.33
C GLN A 162 23.43 -7.68 5.14
N ALA A 163 22.44 -7.75 6.03
CA ALA A 163 21.26 -6.87 6.00
C ALA A 163 21.63 -5.40 6.21
N LEU A 164 22.62 -5.12 7.08
CA LEU A 164 23.13 -3.76 7.29
C LEU A 164 23.77 -3.20 6.02
N GLY A 165 24.56 -4.00 5.30
CA GLY A 165 25.11 -3.61 4.01
C GLY A 165 24.01 -3.28 2.98
N LYS A 166 22.93 -4.08 2.94
CA LYS A 166 21.75 -3.80 2.10
C LYS A 166 21.02 -2.54 2.53
N LEU A 167 20.88 -2.32 3.82
CA LEU A 167 20.27 -1.11 4.36
C LEU A 167 21.08 0.15 4.01
N GLN A 168 22.41 0.09 4.13
CA GLN A 168 23.29 1.19 3.72
C GLN A 168 23.14 1.52 2.23
N GLN A 169 23.03 0.51 1.36
CA GLN A 169 22.75 0.71 -0.07
C GLN A 169 21.37 1.35 -0.27
N ALA A 170 20.35 0.91 0.45
CA ALA A 170 19.03 1.52 0.38
C ALA A 170 19.07 3.01 0.73
N PHE A 171 19.72 3.39 1.81
CA PHE A 171 19.86 4.80 2.18
C PHE A 171 20.63 5.61 1.14
N LYS A 172 21.72 5.07 0.60
CA LYS A 172 22.47 5.73 -0.48
C LYS A 172 21.57 6.08 -1.67
N TYR A 173 20.71 5.14 -2.10
CA TYR A 173 19.80 5.38 -3.23
C TYR A 173 18.67 6.35 -2.84
N LEU A 174 18.17 6.31 -1.61
CA LEU A 174 17.21 7.31 -1.14
C LEU A 174 17.82 8.72 -1.13
N ASP A 175 19.09 8.86 -0.77
CA ASP A 175 19.79 10.14 -0.81
C ASP A 175 20.03 10.63 -2.24
N GLU A 176 20.31 9.72 -3.19
CA GLU A 176 20.36 10.10 -4.61
C GLU A 176 18.99 10.55 -5.14
N ALA A 177 17.90 9.89 -4.75
CA ALA A 177 16.55 10.33 -5.10
C ALA A 177 16.23 11.70 -4.49
N GLU A 178 16.64 11.96 -3.25
CA GLU A 178 16.41 13.22 -2.55
C GLU A 178 17.13 14.41 -3.21
N LYS A 179 18.31 14.17 -3.80
CA LYS A 179 19.01 15.19 -4.60
C LYS A 179 18.26 15.59 -5.86
N ILE A 180 17.45 14.69 -6.41
CA ILE A 180 16.63 14.97 -7.61
C ILE A 180 15.39 15.77 -7.22
N ASP A 181 14.62 15.28 -6.24
CA ASP A 181 13.46 15.98 -5.70
C ASP A 181 13.23 15.64 -4.21
N ALA A 182 13.69 16.52 -3.33
CA ALA A 182 13.55 16.37 -1.88
C ALA A 182 12.08 16.42 -1.39
N LYS A 183 11.15 16.91 -2.21
CA LYS A 183 9.72 17.03 -1.87
C LYS A 183 8.87 15.96 -2.57
N ASP A 184 9.48 15.07 -3.32
CA ASP A 184 8.75 14.00 -3.99
C ASP A 184 7.89 13.20 -3.00
N PRO A 185 6.58 12.99 -3.28
CA PRO A 185 5.67 12.39 -2.32
C PRO A 185 5.93 10.90 -2.07
N GLU A 186 6.40 10.15 -3.07
CA GLU A 186 6.75 8.74 -2.91
C GLU A 186 8.05 8.58 -2.10
N LEU A 187 9.07 9.40 -2.38
CA LEU A 187 10.30 9.47 -1.60
C LEU A 187 10.01 9.71 -0.12
N ASN A 188 9.21 10.74 0.17
CA ASN A 188 8.90 11.11 1.55
C ASN A 188 8.02 10.07 2.26
N LEU A 189 7.17 9.35 1.51
CA LEU A 189 6.44 8.21 2.03
C LEU A 189 7.42 7.08 2.43
N LEU A 190 8.29 6.67 1.53
CA LEU A 190 9.25 5.57 1.74
C LEU A 190 10.24 5.90 2.86
N LYS A 191 10.89 7.06 2.82
CA LYS A 191 11.83 7.48 3.89
C LYS A 191 11.11 7.57 5.23
N GLY A 192 9.92 8.17 5.28
CA GLY A 192 9.14 8.26 6.51
C GLY A 192 8.84 6.90 7.13
N TYR A 193 8.43 5.92 6.34
CA TYR A 193 8.17 4.56 6.84
C TYR A 193 9.45 3.83 7.29
N ILE A 194 10.52 3.92 6.51
CA ILE A 194 11.80 3.26 6.84
C ILE A 194 12.38 3.87 8.11
N ASP A 195 12.41 5.18 8.23
CA ASP A 195 12.95 5.88 9.41
C ASP A 195 12.16 5.54 10.67
N LEU A 196 10.81 5.51 10.61
CA LEU A 196 9.98 5.09 11.74
C LEU A 196 10.22 3.63 12.13
N LEU A 197 10.30 2.74 11.14
CA LEU A 197 10.55 1.31 11.38
C LEU A 197 11.89 1.09 12.08
N LEU A 198 12.93 1.81 11.66
CA LEU A 198 14.26 1.68 12.23
C LEU A 198 14.36 2.32 13.62
N ALA A 199 13.76 3.51 13.80
CA ALA A 199 13.78 4.21 15.09
C ALA A 199 13.10 3.38 16.19
N VAL A 200 12.02 2.68 15.85
CA VAL A 200 11.24 1.91 16.83
C VAL A 200 11.85 0.52 17.11
N ASN A 201 12.36 -0.14 16.06
CA ASN A 201 12.76 -1.55 16.20
C ASN A 201 14.26 -1.77 16.39
N VAL A 202 15.11 -0.86 15.97
CA VAL A 202 16.55 -1.09 15.92
C VAL A 202 17.35 -0.04 16.69
N SER A 203 16.73 1.09 17.05
CA SER A 203 17.37 2.20 17.76
C SER A 203 18.71 2.63 17.13
N LEU A 204 18.76 2.62 15.81
CA LEU A 204 19.95 3.06 15.07
C LEU A 204 20.03 4.60 15.09
N PRO A 205 21.23 5.19 15.26
CA PRO A 205 21.42 6.64 15.25
C PRO A 205 21.19 7.27 13.86
N LEU A 206 20.90 6.45 12.84
CA LEU A 206 20.67 6.86 11.45
C LEU A 206 19.22 7.30 11.18
N SER A 207 18.30 7.15 12.13
CA SER A 207 16.87 7.45 11.93
C SER A 207 16.38 8.50 12.93
N SER A 208 15.64 9.49 12.42
CA SER A 208 15.01 10.53 13.23
C SER A 208 13.48 10.39 13.17
N PRO A 209 12.83 9.96 14.27
CA PRO A 209 11.37 9.90 14.32
C PRO A 209 10.70 11.24 13.99
N THR A 210 11.31 12.36 14.41
CA THR A 210 10.79 13.71 14.14
C THR A 210 10.80 14.03 12.66
N GLN A 211 11.92 13.73 11.96
CA GLN A 211 12.00 13.94 10.51
C GLN A 211 11.06 13.02 9.75
N ALA A 212 10.94 11.76 10.18
CA ALA A 212 10.01 10.81 9.58
C ALA A 212 8.56 11.29 9.67
N ILE A 213 8.15 11.80 10.84
CA ILE A 213 6.82 12.38 11.06
C ILE A 213 6.64 13.60 10.14
N GLU A 214 7.60 14.52 10.10
CA GLU A 214 7.53 15.69 9.23
C GLU A 214 7.37 15.34 7.74
N ARG A 215 8.12 14.35 7.25
CA ARG A 215 8.02 13.85 5.87
C ARG A 215 6.61 13.33 5.57
N LEU A 216 6.06 12.51 6.48
CA LEU A 216 4.72 11.94 6.32
C LEU A 216 3.63 13.02 6.40
N GLU A 217 3.77 14.02 7.25
CA GLU A 217 2.79 15.10 7.41
C GLU A 217 2.77 16.05 6.22
N LYS A 218 3.94 16.47 5.74
CA LYS A 218 4.05 17.59 4.80
C LYS A 218 4.07 17.15 3.34
N TYR A 219 4.75 16.07 3.01
CA TYR A 219 5.08 15.74 1.63
C TYR A 219 4.51 14.42 1.14
N ALA A 220 4.37 13.42 2.01
CA ALA A 220 4.00 12.06 1.61
C ALA A 220 2.58 11.94 1.01
N SER A 221 2.47 11.16 -0.06
CA SER A 221 1.20 10.80 -0.70
C SER A 221 1.27 9.33 -1.14
N PRO A 222 0.11 8.62 -1.24
CA PRO A 222 -1.24 9.11 -0.98
C PRO A 222 -1.52 9.32 0.51
N ARG A 223 -2.40 10.25 0.83
CA ARG A 223 -2.65 10.70 2.20
C ARG A 223 -3.09 9.59 3.16
N TYR A 224 -3.85 8.60 2.70
CA TYR A 224 -4.25 7.48 3.55
C TYR A 224 -3.04 6.65 4.03
N LEU A 225 -1.99 6.50 3.21
CA LEU A 225 -0.75 5.86 3.64
C LEU A 225 0.07 6.76 4.56
N ALA A 226 0.16 8.05 4.25
CA ALA A 226 0.84 9.01 5.14
C ALA A 226 0.22 8.98 6.54
N TYR A 227 -1.11 9.06 6.66
CA TYR A 227 -1.81 8.99 7.94
C TYR A 227 -1.68 7.62 8.62
N ARG A 228 -1.66 6.52 7.85
CA ARG A 228 -1.38 5.18 8.41
C ARG A 228 0.03 5.12 9.00
N GLY A 229 1.03 5.66 8.30
CA GLY A 229 2.42 5.76 8.79
C GLY A 229 2.52 6.59 10.07
N LEU A 230 1.86 7.75 10.12
CA LEU A 230 1.78 8.59 11.32
C LEU A 230 1.12 7.84 12.49
N ALA A 231 0.01 7.12 12.23
CA ALA A 231 -0.66 6.33 13.26
C ALA A 231 0.24 5.23 13.84
N LEU A 232 0.99 4.52 12.99
CA LEU A 232 1.98 3.54 13.42
C LEU A 232 3.11 4.20 14.24
N GLY A 233 3.68 5.28 13.72
CA GLY A 233 4.76 5.99 14.39
C GLY A 233 4.34 6.54 15.76
N TYR A 234 3.23 7.23 15.84
CA TYR A 234 2.72 7.76 17.10
C TYR A 234 2.33 6.65 18.10
N ARG A 235 1.74 5.53 17.61
CA ARG A 235 1.46 4.37 18.46
C ARG A 235 2.75 3.83 19.09
N ASP A 236 3.79 3.68 18.30
CA ASP A 236 5.02 3.03 18.73
C ASP A 236 5.93 3.98 19.53
N LEU A 237 5.78 5.31 19.32
CA LEU A 237 6.37 6.36 20.15
C LEU A 237 5.57 6.64 21.42
N ASN A 238 4.57 5.83 21.76
CA ASN A 238 3.71 5.97 22.93
C ASN A 238 2.97 7.32 23.01
N GLN A 239 2.47 7.80 21.87
CA GLN A 239 1.63 9.00 21.73
C GLN A 239 0.22 8.60 21.23
N PRO A 240 -0.58 7.91 22.07
CA PRO A 240 -1.80 7.23 21.62
C PRO A 240 -2.89 8.20 21.10
N ASP A 241 -2.98 9.42 21.61
CA ASP A 241 -3.97 10.38 21.15
C ASP A 241 -3.68 10.89 19.74
N LYS A 242 -2.41 11.16 19.43
CA LYS A 242 -1.99 11.50 18.07
C LYS A 242 -2.15 10.32 17.13
N ALA A 243 -1.85 9.09 17.61
CA ALA A 243 -2.07 7.88 16.85
C ALA A 243 -3.56 7.69 16.48
N LEU A 244 -4.47 7.95 17.45
CA LEU A 244 -5.91 7.88 17.23
C LEU A 244 -6.40 8.94 16.23
N GLN A 245 -5.88 10.16 16.32
CA GLN A 245 -6.19 11.21 15.35
C GLN A 245 -5.72 10.82 13.94
N ALA A 246 -4.50 10.36 13.79
CA ALA A 246 -3.94 9.96 12.50
C ALA A 246 -4.68 8.76 11.88
N ILE A 247 -5.01 7.72 12.67
CA ILE A 247 -5.75 6.56 12.16
C ILE A 247 -7.18 6.92 11.74
N ASN A 248 -7.83 7.86 12.42
CA ASN A 248 -9.13 8.34 12.00
C ASN A 248 -9.08 9.04 10.63
N GLN A 249 -8.02 9.83 10.37
CA GLN A 249 -7.79 10.45 9.06
C GLN A 249 -7.49 9.40 7.98
N ALA A 250 -6.72 8.36 8.30
CA ALA A 250 -6.46 7.26 7.37
C ALA A 250 -7.76 6.52 7.01
N ILE A 251 -8.60 6.22 7.99
CA ILE A 251 -9.91 5.55 7.77
C ILE A 251 -10.85 6.45 6.94
N ALA A 252 -10.88 7.76 7.19
CA ALA A 252 -11.69 8.68 6.40
C ALA A 252 -11.26 8.70 4.91
N ALA A 253 -9.95 8.59 4.65
CA ALA A 253 -9.39 8.59 3.31
C ALA A 253 -9.47 7.20 2.60
N ALA A 254 -9.50 6.09 3.36
CA ALA A 254 -9.57 4.71 2.85
C ALA A 254 -10.52 3.84 3.71
N PRO A 255 -11.84 4.12 3.69
CA PRO A 255 -12.79 3.54 4.65
C PRO A 255 -13.05 2.04 4.46
N LYS A 256 -12.66 1.48 3.31
CA LYS A 256 -12.87 0.06 2.98
C LYS A 256 -11.73 -0.84 3.45
N ASN A 257 -10.61 -0.28 3.90
CA ASN A 257 -9.43 -1.07 4.27
C ASN A 257 -9.56 -1.64 5.70
N PRO A 258 -9.70 -2.96 5.87
CA PRO A 258 -9.85 -3.61 7.18
C PRO A 258 -8.59 -3.49 8.05
N GLU A 259 -7.40 -3.33 7.45
CA GLU A 259 -6.16 -3.15 8.23
C GLU A 259 -6.15 -1.84 9.01
N LEU A 260 -6.87 -0.80 8.54
CA LEU A 260 -6.99 0.45 9.28
C LEU A 260 -7.90 0.27 10.51
N SER A 261 -8.97 -0.53 10.40
CA SER A 261 -9.78 -0.91 11.56
C SER A 261 -8.97 -1.73 12.55
N TYR A 262 -8.14 -2.66 12.06
CA TYR A 262 -7.21 -3.43 12.89
C TYR A 262 -6.19 -2.53 13.62
N LEU A 263 -5.55 -1.60 12.93
CA LEU A 263 -4.61 -0.68 13.56
C LEU A 263 -5.29 0.23 14.60
N LYS A 264 -6.51 0.71 14.32
CA LYS A 264 -7.29 1.47 15.29
C LYS A 264 -7.62 0.64 16.54
N ALA A 265 -7.97 -0.64 16.36
CA ALA A 265 -8.18 -1.55 17.48
C ALA A 265 -6.94 -1.66 18.37
N GLN A 266 -5.76 -1.81 17.78
CA GLN A 266 -4.50 -1.87 18.54
C GLN A 266 -4.23 -0.59 19.34
N ILE A 267 -4.50 0.58 18.76
CA ILE A 267 -4.34 1.88 19.43
C ILE A 267 -5.29 1.99 20.62
N LEU A 268 -6.57 1.66 20.43
CA LEU A 268 -7.58 1.71 21.49
C LEU A 268 -7.29 0.74 22.63
N VAL A 269 -6.84 -0.47 22.32
CA VAL A 269 -6.44 -1.46 23.36
C VAL A 269 -5.23 -0.96 24.17
N ARG A 270 -4.29 -0.25 23.57
CA ARG A 270 -3.19 0.40 24.30
C ARG A 270 -3.68 1.53 25.24
N GLN A 271 -4.76 2.21 24.87
CA GLN A 271 -5.41 3.21 25.73
C GLN A 271 -6.34 2.60 26.81
N GLY A 272 -6.47 1.26 26.86
CA GLY A 272 -7.38 0.58 27.79
C GLY A 272 -8.82 0.45 27.27
N ASN A 273 -9.14 1.00 26.11
CA ASN A 273 -10.47 0.97 25.49
C ASN A 273 -10.75 -0.42 24.85
N ASN A 274 -10.65 -1.46 25.69
CA ASN A 274 -10.70 -2.86 25.23
C ASN A 274 -12.00 -3.22 24.50
N LYS A 275 -13.16 -2.71 24.96
CA LYS A 275 -14.47 -3.02 24.35
C LYS A 275 -14.56 -2.54 22.91
N GLU A 276 -14.15 -1.29 22.66
CA GLU A 276 -14.12 -0.73 21.30
C GLU A 276 -13.07 -1.42 20.43
N GLY A 277 -11.90 -1.76 21.03
CA GLY A 277 -10.86 -2.52 20.34
C GLY A 277 -11.35 -3.89 19.86
N ILE A 278 -12.11 -4.63 20.70
CA ILE A 278 -12.73 -5.91 20.34
C ILE A 278 -13.65 -5.74 19.12
N ALA A 279 -14.57 -4.76 19.16
CA ALA A 279 -15.49 -4.53 18.05
C ALA A 279 -14.77 -4.22 16.72
N LEU A 280 -13.65 -3.52 16.78
CA LEU A 280 -12.86 -3.20 15.58
C LEU A 280 -12.03 -4.38 15.08
N PHE A 281 -11.53 -5.27 15.95
CA PHE A 281 -10.93 -6.53 15.53
C PHE A 281 -11.96 -7.42 14.82
N GLU A 282 -13.17 -7.53 15.37
CA GLU A 282 -14.27 -8.28 14.76
C GLU A 282 -14.67 -7.67 13.40
N LYS A 283 -14.75 -6.33 13.31
CA LYS A 283 -14.98 -5.63 12.05
C LYS A 283 -13.89 -5.93 11.01
N ALA A 284 -12.62 -5.94 11.39
CA ALA A 284 -11.53 -6.31 10.48
C ALA A 284 -11.66 -7.76 10.02
N LEU A 285 -11.99 -8.69 10.92
CA LEU A 285 -12.19 -10.11 10.62
C LEU A 285 -13.43 -10.40 9.78
N SER A 286 -14.43 -9.52 9.74
CA SER A 286 -15.59 -9.69 8.84
C SER A 286 -15.19 -9.65 7.37
N GLN A 287 -14.01 -9.11 7.06
CA GLN A 287 -13.42 -9.05 5.72
C GLN A 287 -12.18 -9.96 5.57
N LYS A 288 -12.08 -11.03 6.37
CA LYS A 288 -10.91 -11.92 6.41
C LYS A 288 -10.55 -12.57 5.07
N ASP A 289 -11.54 -12.77 4.20
CA ASP A 289 -11.36 -13.48 2.91
C ASP A 289 -10.53 -12.67 1.89
N GLN A 290 -10.35 -11.39 2.14
CA GLN A 290 -9.49 -10.52 1.33
C GLN A 290 -8.11 -10.25 1.95
N LEU A 291 -7.90 -10.68 3.19
CA LEU A 291 -6.65 -10.50 3.94
C LEU A 291 -5.75 -11.75 3.83
N PRO A 292 -4.42 -11.59 3.91
CA PRO A 292 -3.50 -12.71 4.07
C PRO A 292 -3.77 -13.50 5.36
N SER A 293 -3.59 -14.81 5.31
CA SER A 293 -3.81 -15.72 6.44
C SER A 293 -2.98 -15.34 7.68
N GLY A 294 -1.76 -14.84 7.49
CA GLY A 294 -0.89 -14.36 8.55
C GLY A 294 -1.49 -13.17 9.31
N ILE A 295 -2.05 -12.20 8.58
CA ILE A 295 -2.73 -11.03 9.16
C ILE A 295 -4.01 -11.48 9.91
N VAL A 296 -4.83 -12.35 9.30
CA VAL A 296 -6.02 -12.90 9.94
C VAL A 296 -5.68 -13.59 11.25
N SER A 297 -4.67 -14.46 11.25
CA SER A 297 -4.19 -15.15 12.44
C SER A 297 -3.68 -14.21 13.53
N GLN A 298 -3.03 -13.12 13.13
CA GLN A 298 -2.57 -12.08 14.07
C GLN A 298 -3.74 -11.34 14.70
N ILE A 299 -4.72 -10.90 13.92
CA ILE A 299 -5.94 -10.25 14.44
C ILE A 299 -6.67 -11.15 15.41
N GLN A 300 -6.85 -12.44 15.08
CA GLN A 300 -7.50 -13.43 15.94
C GLN A 300 -6.78 -13.60 17.29
N ARG A 301 -5.44 -13.69 17.27
CA ARG A 301 -4.64 -13.78 18.50
C ARG A 301 -4.79 -12.54 19.39
N GLU A 302 -4.77 -11.35 18.79
CA GLU A 302 -4.91 -10.09 19.54
C GLU A 302 -6.33 -9.92 20.08
N LEU A 303 -7.36 -10.26 19.30
CA LEU A 303 -8.75 -10.30 19.74
C LEU A 303 -8.91 -11.21 20.98
N ALA A 304 -8.45 -12.46 20.88
CA ALA A 304 -8.56 -13.42 21.98
C ALA A 304 -7.81 -12.97 23.25
N ARG A 305 -6.65 -12.32 23.09
CA ARG A 305 -5.92 -11.73 24.24
C ARG A 305 -6.69 -10.59 24.89
N THR A 306 -7.30 -9.73 24.08
CA THR A 306 -8.06 -8.57 24.57
C THR A 306 -9.35 -9.02 25.28
N GLN A 307 -10.08 -10.00 24.75
CA GLN A 307 -11.25 -10.59 25.37
C GLN A 307 -10.93 -11.19 26.74
N ARG A 308 -9.82 -11.94 26.87
CA ARG A 308 -9.37 -12.48 28.16
C ARG A 308 -9.05 -11.38 29.19
N ARG A 309 -8.45 -10.25 28.76
CA ARG A 309 -8.20 -9.12 29.67
C ARG A 309 -9.50 -8.54 30.24
N VAL A 310 -10.52 -8.37 29.39
CA VAL A 310 -11.82 -7.85 29.86
C VAL A 310 -12.50 -8.82 30.85
N GLN A 311 -12.44 -10.11 30.59
CA GLN A 311 -13.02 -11.13 31.48
C GLN A 311 -12.33 -11.19 32.86
N ASN A 312 -10.99 -11.01 32.89
CA ASN A 312 -10.22 -11.06 34.13
C ASN A 312 -10.36 -9.80 35.00
N VAL A 313 -10.71 -8.65 34.43
CA VAL A 313 -10.97 -7.40 35.19
C VAL A 313 -12.38 -7.42 35.82
N GLY A 314 -13.29 -8.26 35.30
CA GLY A 314 -14.66 -8.41 35.82
C GLY A 314 -14.80 -9.45 36.93
N ARG A 315 -13.69 -10.09 37.33
CA ARG A 315 -13.61 -11.00 38.49
C ARG A 315 -12.86 -10.35 39.64
#